data_b62e432abd9b0efa2a0ddd7be0ff18ba
#
_entry.id   b62e432abd9b0efa2a0ddd7be0ff18ba
#
_cell.length_a   1.000
_cell.length_b   1.000
_cell.length_c   1.000
_cell.angle_alpha   90.00
_cell.angle_beta   90.00
_cell.angle_gamma   90.00
#
_symmetry.space_group_name_H-M   'P 1'
#
loop_
_entity.id
_entity.type
_entity.pdbx_description
1 polymer ?
#
loop_
_entity_poly.entity_id
_entity_poly.type
_entity_poly.pdbx_seq_one_letter_code
_entity_poly.pdbx_strand_id
1 'polypeptide(L)'
;MEVLQTILMVVGAITLLWVVVKFAKGCLWFLGKMFEAGFRERYPYDFMMHFQWIVSEMESRGYAQAGMMDAGDDYPGLLMKNERTGVEMEIRLRAPLLSDKGYSIVVANHDNHTAIVMQDSASDDNKRLLSKFLE
;
A
#
# COMPACT_ATOMS: atom_id res chain seq x y z
N MET A 1 33.47 24.83 42.53
CA MET A 1 33.59 23.46 41.96
C MET A 1 32.26 22.72 41.84
N GLU A 2 31.36 22.84 42.77
CA GLU A 2 30.04 22.21 42.72
C GLU A 2 29.18 22.68 41.54
N VAL A 3 29.22 23.99 41.23
CA VAL A 3 28.47 24.57 40.08
C VAL A 3 28.98 24.00 38.76
N LEU A 4 30.29 23.83 38.63
CA LEU A 4 30.88 23.28 37.41
C LEU A 4 30.51 21.82 37.21
N GLN A 5 30.48 21.02 38.26
CA GLN A 5 30.04 19.62 38.22
C GLN A 5 28.58 19.51 37.83
N THR A 6 27.73 20.36 38.42
CA THR A 6 26.30 20.40 38.08
C THR A 6 26.08 20.75 36.59
N ILE A 7 26.79 21.73 36.06
CA ILE A 7 26.71 22.12 34.65
C ILE A 7 27.17 20.98 33.77
N LEU A 8 28.27 20.30 34.09
CA LEU A 8 28.76 19.15 33.34
C LEU A 8 27.78 17.98 33.36
N MET A 9 27.12 17.72 34.48
CA MET A 9 26.08 16.68 34.57
C MET A 9 24.87 16.99 33.72
N VAL A 10 24.40 18.25 33.74
CA VAL A 10 23.26 18.69 32.94
C VAL A 10 23.57 18.62 31.43
N VAL A 11 24.73 19.11 31.02
CA VAL A 11 25.16 19.05 29.61
C VAL A 11 25.33 17.60 29.17
N GLY A 12 25.91 16.74 30.00
CA GLY A 12 26.06 15.32 29.71
C GLY A 12 24.71 14.61 29.57
N ALA A 13 23.77 14.91 30.46
CA ALA A 13 22.41 14.34 30.39
C ALA A 13 21.66 14.78 29.14
N ILE A 14 21.75 16.05 28.75
CA ILE A 14 21.11 16.57 27.53
C ILE A 14 21.74 15.93 26.28
N THR A 15 23.07 15.81 26.24
CA THR A 15 23.78 15.17 25.15
C THR A 15 23.41 13.70 25.01
N LEU A 16 23.34 12.97 26.12
CA LEU A 16 22.95 11.58 26.16
C LEU A 16 21.51 11.40 25.65
N LEU A 17 20.59 12.24 26.12
CA LEU A 17 19.21 12.20 25.69
C LEU A 17 19.08 12.44 24.19
N TRP A 18 19.84 13.40 23.67
CA TRP A 18 19.86 13.71 22.23
C TRP A 18 20.38 12.54 21.38
N VAL A 19 21.45 11.89 21.83
CA VAL A 19 22.01 10.69 21.18
C VAL A 19 21.01 9.54 21.18
N VAL A 20 20.33 9.30 22.31
CA VAL A 20 19.31 8.26 22.44
C VAL A 20 18.13 8.53 21.51
N VAL A 21 17.65 9.77 21.41
CA VAL A 21 16.56 10.15 20.52
C VAL A 21 16.95 9.97 19.06
N LYS A 22 18.16 10.37 18.67
CA LYS A 22 18.64 10.15 17.29
C LYS A 22 18.79 8.67 16.95
N PHE A 23 19.31 7.88 17.89
CA PHE A 23 19.45 6.45 17.71
C PHE A 23 18.09 5.77 17.56
N ALA A 24 17.13 6.13 18.41
CA ALA A 24 15.76 5.60 18.32
C ALA A 24 15.09 5.94 16.98
N LYS A 25 15.23 7.17 16.50
CA LYS A 25 14.73 7.58 15.17
C LYS A 25 15.39 6.79 14.04
N GLY A 26 16.70 6.61 14.11
CA GLY A 26 17.45 5.81 13.13
C GLY A 26 17.00 4.36 13.10
N CYS A 27 16.78 3.75 14.27
CA CYS A 27 16.26 2.38 14.38
C CYS A 27 14.84 2.24 13.82
N LEU A 28 13.95 3.17 14.11
CA LEU A 28 12.58 3.18 13.59
C LEU A 28 12.58 3.34 12.06
N TRP A 29 13.42 4.21 11.55
CA TRP A 29 13.54 4.39 10.10
C TRP A 29 14.08 3.13 9.42
N PHE A 30 15.09 2.50 9.99
CA PHE A 30 15.69 1.25 9.48
C PHE A 30 14.69 0.10 9.51
N LEU A 31 13.95 -0.06 10.62
CA LEU A 31 12.89 -1.07 10.74
C LEU A 31 11.79 -0.83 9.70
N GLY A 32 11.35 0.41 9.53
CA GLY A 32 10.37 0.76 8.50
C GLY A 32 10.83 0.38 7.10
N LYS A 33 12.09 0.66 6.76
CA LYS A 33 12.67 0.26 5.47
C LYS A 33 12.80 -1.25 5.32
N MET A 34 13.16 -1.98 6.36
CA MET A 34 13.20 -3.45 6.32
C MET A 34 11.80 -4.03 6.11
N PHE A 35 10.78 -3.48 6.76
CA PHE A 35 9.40 -3.90 6.55
C PHE A 35 8.94 -3.65 5.11
N GLU A 36 9.22 -2.47 4.56
CA GLU A 36 8.90 -2.16 3.16
C GLU A 36 9.61 -3.10 2.19
N ALA A 37 10.90 -3.34 2.39
CA ALA A 37 11.70 -4.23 1.54
C ALA A 37 11.16 -5.67 1.60
N GLY A 38 10.86 -6.18 2.79
CA GLY A 38 10.26 -7.51 2.96
C GLY A 38 8.88 -7.60 2.33
N PHE A 39 8.10 -6.55 2.40
CA PHE A 39 6.78 -6.46 1.76
C PHE A 39 6.90 -6.45 0.25
N ARG A 40 7.83 -5.66 -0.31
CA ARG A 40 8.08 -5.58 -1.75
C ARG A 40 8.57 -6.90 -2.34
N GLU A 41 9.38 -7.67 -1.60
CA GLU A 41 9.85 -8.99 -2.05
C GLU A 41 8.71 -10.02 -2.12
N ARG A 42 7.76 -9.98 -1.19
CA ARG A 42 6.58 -10.84 -1.21
C ARG A 42 5.55 -10.43 -2.24
N TYR A 43 5.46 -9.16 -2.51
CA TYR A 43 4.42 -8.55 -3.32
C TYR A 43 4.32 -9.11 -4.75
N PRO A 44 5.42 -9.34 -5.51
CA PRO A 44 5.30 -9.88 -6.87
C PRO A 44 4.69 -11.29 -6.94
N TYR A 45 4.86 -12.10 -5.90
CA TYR A 45 4.30 -13.46 -5.87
C TYR A 45 2.81 -13.47 -5.53
N ASP A 46 2.41 -12.66 -4.54
CA ASP A 46 1.04 -12.66 -4.03
C ASP A 46 0.13 -11.71 -4.82
N PHE A 47 0.70 -10.74 -5.50
CA PHE A 47 -0.02 -9.69 -6.21
C PHE A 47 -1.06 -10.25 -7.20
N MET A 48 -0.66 -11.13 -8.09
CA MET A 48 -1.55 -11.71 -9.09
C MET A 48 -2.58 -12.66 -8.48
N MET A 49 -2.25 -13.32 -7.37
CA MET A 49 -3.21 -14.19 -6.68
C MET A 49 -4.40 -13.40 -6.11
N HIS A 50 -4.14 -12.22 -5.55
CA HIS A 50 -5.19 -11.37 -5.01
C HIS A 50 -6.11 -10.79 -6.10
N PHE A 51 -5.57 -10.53 -7.27
CA PHE A 51 -6.28 -9.86 -8.36
C PHE A 51 -6.82 -10.80 -9.43
N GLN A 52 -6.47 -12.06 -9.39
CA GLN A 52 -6.79 -13.00 -10.48
C GLN A 52 -8.29 -13.07 -10.77
N TRP A 53 -9.13 -13.10 -9.75
CA TRP A 53 -10.57 -13.13 -9.93
C TRP A 53 -11.13 -11.82 -10.49
N ILE A 54 -10.54 -10.68 -10.10
CA ILE A 54 -10.93 -9.35 -10.60
C ILE A 54 -10.52 -9.20 -12.05
N VAL A 55 -9.30 -9.59 -12.38
CA VAL A 55 -8.77 -9.54 -13.75
C VAL A 55 -9.62 -10.43 -14.66
N SER A 56 -9.98 -11.64 -14.22
CA SER A 56 -10.84 -12.53 -14.98
C SER A 56 -12.22 -11.93 -15.27
N GLU A 57 -12.84 -11.31 -14.26
CA GLU A 57 -14.12 -10.63 -14.43
C GLU A 57 -14.02 -9.45 -15.40
N MET A 58 -12.96 -8.65 -15.29
CA MET A 58 -12.74 -7.52 -16.18
C MET A 58 -12.43 -7.97 -17.62
N GLU A 59 -11.65 -9.02 -17.80
CA GLU A 59 -11.38 -9.59 -19.12
C GLU A 59 -12.67 -10.09 -19.80
N SER A 60 -13.58 -10.69 -19.03
CA SER A 60 -14.87 -11.13 -19.54
C SER A 60 -15.74 -9.97 -20.06
N ARG A 61 -15.45 -8.75 -19.64
CA ARG A 61 -16.17 -7.52 -20.02
C ARG A 61 -15.42 -6.69 -21.08
N GLY A 62 -14.32 -7.20 -21.61
CA GLY A 62 -13.56 -6.54 -22.67
C GLY A 62 -12.37 -5.70 -22.20
N TYR A 63 -12.01 -5.79 -20.93
CA TYR A 63 -10.81 -5.14 -20.41
C TYR A 63 -9.58 -6.01 -20.67
N ALA A 64 -8.46 -5.39 -20.93
CA ALA A 64 -7.17 -6.04 -21.10
C ALA A 64 -6.13 -5.40 -20.19
N GLN A 65 -5.14 -6.19 -19.79
CA GLN A 65 -4.02 -5.66 -18.99
C GLN A 65 -3.20 -4.70 -19.85
N ALA A 66 -3.11 -3.44 -19.41
CA ALA A 66 -2.36 -2.42 -20.12
C ALA A 66 -0.96 -2.15 -19.53
N GLY A 67 -0.68 -2.66 -18.34
CA GLY A 67 0.61 -2.53 -17.70
C GLY A 67 0.51 -2.47 -16.18
N MET A 68 1.67 -2.40 -15.54
CA MET A 68 1.77 -2.17 -14.11
C MET A 68 2.14 -0.71 -13.86
N MET A 69 1.44 -0.08 -12.93
CA MET A 69 1.76 1.27 -12.50
C MET A 69 2.73 1.21 -11.33
N ASP A 70 3.88 1.84 -11.49
CA ASP A 70 4.80 2.08 -10.38
C ASP A 70 4.39 3.38 -9.70
N ALA A 71 3.93 3.28 -8.48
CA ALA A 71 3.44 4.42 -7.71
C ALA A 71 4.47 4.94 -6.68
N GLY A 72 5.75 4.74 -6.92
CA GLY A 72 6.82 5.20 -6.03
C GLY A 72 6.83 4.45 -4.71
N ASP A 73 6.41 5.11 -3.63
CA ASP A 73 6.38 4.52 -2.29
C ASP A 73 5.13 3.65 -2.02
N ASP A 74 4.11 3.73 -2.88
CA ASP A 74 2.92 2.90 -2.78
C ASP A 74 3.11 1.54 -3.46
N TYR A 75 2.19 0.61 -3.20
CA TYR A 75 2.19 -0.68 -3.87
C TYR A 75 1.91 -0.51 -5.37
N PRO A 76 2.58 -1.29 -6.23
CA PRO A 76 2.31 -1.21 -7.65
C PRO A 76 0.85 -1.55 -7.95
N GLY A 77 0.26 -0.84 -8.89
CA GLY A 77 -1.09 -1.06 -9.36
C GLY A 77 -1.09 -1.75 -10.72
N LEU A 78 -2.18 -2.47 -11.01
CA LEU A 78 -2.42 -3.04 -12.33
C LEU A 78 -3.36 -2.12 -13.10
N LEU A 79 -2.96 -1.72 -14.30
CA LEU A 79 -3.78 -0.91 -15.19
C LEU A 79 -4.54 -1.83 -16.17
N MET A 80 -5.86 -1.68 -16.20
CA MET A 80 -6.74 -2.38 -17.12
C MET A 80 -7.39 -1.37 -18.06
N LYS A 81 -7.39 -1.65 -19.35
CA LYS A 81 -7.99 -0.77 -20.36
C LYS A 81 -9.03 -1.53 -21.15
N ASN A 82 -10.20 -0.91 -21.31
CA ASN A 82 -11.24 -1.45 -22.18
C ASN A 82 -10.95 -1.04 -23.63
N GLU A 83 -10.75 -2.01 -24.49
CA GLU A 83 -10.41 -1.75 -25.90
C GLU A 83 -11.57 -1.14 -26.68
N ARG A 84 -12.81 -1.37 -26.25
CA ARG A 84 -14.00 -0.83 -26.92
C ARG A 84 -14.29 0.63 -26.56
N THR A 85 -14.22 0.93 -25.27
CA THR A 85 -14.62 2.24 -24.73
C THR A 85 -13.45 3.16 -24.44
N GLY A 86 -12.24 2.61 -24.35
CA GLY A 86 -11.05 3.35 -23.94
C GLY A 86 -10.99 3.66 -22.44
N VAL A 87 -11.92 3.15 -21.66
CA VAL A 87 -11.96 3.37 -20.20
C VAL A 87 -10.77 2.69 -19.54
N GLU A 88 -10.04 3.44 -18.71
CA GLU A 88 -8.92 2.94 -17.94
C GLU A 88 -9.34 2.74 -16.49
N MET A 89 -9.03 1.56 -15.96
CA MET A 89 -9.24 1.24 -14.55
C MET A 89 -7.94 0.78 -13.92
N GLU A 90 -7.78 1.14 -12.66
CA GLU A 90 -6.61 0.79 -11.87
C GLU A 90 -7.01 -0.11 -10.73
N ILE A 91 -6.28 -1.22 -10.56
CA ILE A 91 -6.45 -2.13 -9.43
C ILE A 91 -5.23 -1.97 -8.52
N ARG A 92 -5.45 -1.56 -7.28
CA ARG A 92 -4.39 -1.42 -6.29
C ARG A 92 -4.68 -2.24 -5.04
N LEU A 93 -3.62 -2.76 -4.47
CA LEU A 93 -3.66 -3.39 -3.16
C LEU A 93 -3.33 -2.33 -2.10
N ARG A 94 -4.20 -2.20 -1.11
CA ARG A 94 -3.99 -1.32 0.03
C ARG A 94 -3.55 -2.14 1.22
N ALA A 95 -2.45 -1.73 1.85
CA ALA A 95 -1.98 -2.36 3.07
C ALA A 95 -3.03 -2.30 4.18
N PRO A 96 -3.14 -3.34 5.02
CA PRO A 96 -4.05 -3.30 6.15
C PRO A 96 -3.61 -2.20 7.12
N LEU A 97 -4.58 -1.41 7.57
CA LEU A 97 -4.39 -0.54 8.71
C LEU A 97 -4.30 -1.43 9.97
N LEU A 98 -3.72 -0.90 11.05
CA LEU A 98 -3.51 -1.65 12.30
C LEU A 98 -4.75 -2.38 12.84
N SER A 99 -5.94 -1.93 12.48
CA SER A 99 -7.22 -2.51 12.87
C SER A 99 -7.81 -3.49 11.87
N ASP A 100 -7.27 -3.58 10.65
CA ASP A 100 -7.83 -4.39 9.57
C ASP A 100 -7.21 -5.79 9.55
N LYS A 101 -8.04 -6.79 9.27
CA LYS A 101 -7.64 -8.20 9.24
C LYS A 101 -7.20 -8.67 7.84
N GLY A 102 -6.59 -7.82 7.05
CA GLY A 102 -6.12 -8.20 5.72
C GLY A 102 -6.00 -7.02 4.76
N TYR A 103 -5.62 -7.34 3.55
CA TYR A 103 -5.47 -6.36 2.49
C TYR A 103 -6.83 -5.92 1.97
N SER A 104 -6.91 -4.65 1.58
CA SER A 104 -8.05 -4.11 0.84
C SER A 104 -7.65 -3.93 -0.62
N ILE A 105 -8.58 -4.17 -1.54
CA ILE A 105 -8.38 -3.96 -2.97
C ILE A 105 -9.17 -2.75 -3.39
N VAL A 106 -8.50 -1.80 -4.04
CA VAL A 106 -9.11 -0.59 -4.57
C VAL A 106 -9.17 -0.71 -6.08
N VAL A 107 -10.36 -0.60 -6.65
CA VAL A 107 -10.57 -0.51 -8.10
C VAL A 107 -11.04 0.90 -8.41
N ALA A 108 -10.25 1.64 -9.15
CA ALA A 108 -10.51 3.04 -9.49
C ALA A 108 -10.76 3.20 -10.99
N ASN A 109 -11.81 3.94 -11.33
CA ASN A 109 -12.07 4.36 -12.71
C ASN A 109 -11.46 5.72 -12.94
N HIS A 110 -10.48 5.81 -13.84
CA HIS A 110 -9.76 7.05 -14.14
C HIS A 110 -10.60 8.08 -14.90
N ASP A 111 -11.58 7.64 -15.66
CA ASP A 111 -12.37 8.54 -16.52
C ASP A 111 -13.40 9.35 -15.73
N ASN A 112 -14.06 8.72 -14.75
CA ASN A 112 -15.09 9.38 -13.95
C ASN A 112 -14.69 9.65 -12.51
N HIS A 113 -13.44 9.35 -12.13
CA HIS A 113 -12.88 9.54 -10.80
C HIS A 113 -13.66 8.81 -9.68
N THR A 114 -14.27 7.69 -10.00
CA THR A 114 -14.94 6.84 -9.01
C THR A 114 -14.05 5.67 -8.62
N ALA A 115 -14.23 5.18 -7.41
CA ALA A 115 -13.48 4.04 -6.91
C ALA A 115 -14.32 3.22 -5.93
N ILE A 116 -14.04 1.92 -5.88
CA ILE A 116 -14.60 1.02 -4.87
C ILE A 116 -13.47 0.39 -4.08
N VAL A 117 -13.73 0.11 -2.82
CA VAL A 117 -12.80 -0.58 -1.92
C VAL A 117 -13.44 -1.89 -1.49
N MET A 118 -12.73 -2.98 -1.69
CA MET A 118 -13.19 -4.33 -1.33
C MET A 118 -12.18 -4.99 -0.40
N GLN A 119 -12.65 -5.91 0.42
CA GLN A 119 -11.74 -6.78 1.16
C GLN A 119 -11.12 -7.80 0.20
N ASP A 120 -9.92 -8.27 0.54
CA ASP A 120 -9.20 -9.25 -0.27
C ASP A 120 -9.84 -10.64 -0.12
N SER A 121 -10.98 -10.81 -0.76
CA SER A 121 -11.63 -12.11 -0.85
C SER A 121 -12.54 -12.15 -2.09
N ALA A 122 -12.65 -13.32 -2.70
CA ALA A 122 -13.55 -13.56 -3.83
C ALA A 122 -14.97 -13.92 -3.36
N SER A 123 -15.47 -13.23 -2.34
CA SER A 123 -16.82 -13.44 -1.83
C SER A 123 -17.88 -13.00 -2.85
N ASP A 124 -19.10 -13.55 -2.72
CA ASP A 124 -20.21 -13.20 -3.62
C ASP A 124 -20.57 -11.71 -3.51
N ASP A 125 -20.46 -11.12 -2.32
CA ASP A 125 -20.70 -9.70 -2.12
C ASP A 125 -19.70 -8.82 -2.86
N ASN A 126 -18.40 -9.20 -2.83
CA ASN A 126 -17.37 -8.48 -3.56
C ASN A 126 -17.54 -8.63 -5.07
N LYS A 127 -17.92 -9.80 -5.55
CA LYS A 127 -18.21 -10.03 -6.96
C LYS A 127 -19.39 -9.20 -7.45
N ARG A 128 -20.45 -9.08 -6.66
CA ARG A 128 -21.58 -8.20 -6.96
C ARG A 128 -21.20 -6.75 -6.99
N LEU A 129 -20.42 -6.30 -6.02
CA LEU A 129 -19.92 -4.92 -5.95
C LEU A 129 -19.10 -4.58 -7.18
N LEU A 130 -18.18 -5.45 -7.56
CA LEU A 130 -17.37 -5.27 -8.75
C LEU A 130 -18.20 -5.26 -10.02
N SER A 131 -19.14 -6.19 -10.16
CA SER A 131 -20.03 -6.28 -11.30
C SER A 131 -20.86 -5.00 -11.48
N LYS A 132 -21.41 -4.49 -10.40
CA LYS A 132 -22.16 -3.24 -10.40
C LYS A 132 -21.28 -2.04 -10.76
N PHE A 133 -20.07 -2.02 -10.27
CA PHE A 133 -19.11 -0.94 -10.57
C PHE A 133 -18.69 -0.95 -12.05
N LEU A 134 -18.55 -2.11 -12.65
CA LEU A 134 -18.18 -2.25 -14.06
C LEU A 134 -19.33 -2.01 -15.05
N GLU A 135 -20.55 -1.97 -14.56
CA GLU A 135 -21.70 -1.54 -15.35
C GLU A 135 -21.64 -0.02 -15.58
#